data_d640ef57079548d6fac9d0535207ea66
#
_entry.id   d640ef57079548d6fac9d0535207ea66
#
_cell.length_a   1.000
_cell.length_b   1.000
_cell.length_c   1.000
_cell.angle_alpha   90.00
_cell.angle_beta   90.00
_cell.angle_gamma   90.00
#
_symmetry.space_group_name_H-M   'P 1'
#
loop_
_entity.id
_entity.type
_entity.pdbx_description
1 polymer ?
#
loop_
_entity_poly.entity_id
_entity_poly.type
_entity_poly.pdbx_seq_one_letter_code
_entity_poly.pdbx_strand_id
1 'polypeptide(L)'
;MAERRLLNGLADELRPVFSTRMVLVAWIPCLLITILHYRTLVEYAWAHDVLRRLYYLPILFAAFSGGVRGGVSVSVFASLIYFPHAFLSLVARDPGDALEKGLEILLYNIVAVVAGLLVDRERREREKQERLARKLSEALTEQHRIESQLIRAGRLGALGELTAGIAHEIKNPLHTMKGTAEILRDAVAPEAPERRMLDLHMEEIDRLAQTAERFLTFARPAPSDRRPLDLREVVNRVASLVGTQARREGVKTVVDRVDGGEPPTVMGDADQLTQLLLNIALNGVQAMAGRGSGTLSFSVFPERQGGKEYSCVALRNDGPAIPEDRLERIFDPFYTTKDGGTGLGLSICSRIADQHDALLSVRNLPEGGGVEFTLALPVGRHDA
;
A
#
# COMPACT_ATOMS: atom_id res chain seq x y z
N MET A 1 -11.94 38.65 -15.53
CA MET A 1 -11.71 37.26 -15.06
C MET A 1 -12.85 36.30 -15.44
N ALA A 2 -14.11 36.71 -15.41
CA ALA A 2 -15.29 35.89 -15.77
C ALA A 2 -15.29 35.46 -17.25
N GLU A 3 -14.98 36.36 -18.18
CA GLU A 3 -14.90 36.04 -19.62
C GLU A 3 -13.88 34.97 -20.00
N ARG A 4 -12.69 34.98 -19.37
CA ARG A 4 -11.68 33.93 -19.60
C ARG A 4 -12.10 32.57 -19.06
N ARG A 5 -12.88 32.53 -17.98
CA ARG A 5 -13.46 31.26 -17.48
C ARG A 5 -14.54 30.71 -18.38
N LEU A 6 -15.39 31.59 -18.94
CA LEU A 6 -16.42 31.23 -19.93
C LEU A 6 -15.80 30.70 -21.23
N LEU A 7 -14.77 31.36 -21.74
CA LEU A 7 -14.05 30.94 -22.97
C LEU A 7 -13.31 29.61 -22.76
N ASN A 8 -12.66 29.39 -21.62
CA ASN A 8 -12.00 28.13 -21.33
C ASN A 8 -13.02 26.98 -21.11
N GLY A 9 -14.17 27.25 -20.48
CA GLY A 9 -15.24 26.28 -20.35
C GLY A 9 -15.83 25.87 -21.70
N LEU A 10 -16.08 26.83 -22.60
CA LEU A 10 -16.53 26.57 -23.97
C LEU A 10 -15.47 25.81 -24.80
N ALA A 11 -14.21 26.15 -24.67
CA ALA A 11 -13.12 25.44 -25.35
C ALA A 11 -13.00 23.97 -24.90
N ASP A 12 -13.15 23.69 -23.61
CA ASP A 12 -13.12 22.31 -23.09
C ASP A 12 -14.38 21.51 -23.51
N GLU A 13 -15.53 22.17 -23.61
CA GLU A 13 -16.74 21.54 -24.13
C GLU A 13 -16.71 21.25 -25.63
N LEU A 14 -15.99 22.05 -26.41
CA LEU A 14 -15.86 21.89 -27.85
C LEU A 14 -14.70 20.99 -28.29
N ARG A 15 -13.73 20.73 -27.42
CA ARG A 15 -12.59 19.82 -27.69
C ARG A 15 -12.97 18.45 -28.28
N PRO A 16 -13.99 17.73 -27.78
CA PRO A 16 -14.38 16.45 -28.38
C PRO A 16 -14.97 16.59 -29.77
N VAL A 17 -15.61 17.73 -30.11
CA VAL A 17 -16.23 17.99 -31.41
C VAL A 17 -15.19 18.28 -32.50
N PHE A 18 -14.07 18.90 -32.14
CA PHE A 18 -12.97 19.25 -33.05
C PHE A 18 -11.70 18.42 -32.82
N SER A 19 -11.83 17.20 -32.25
CA SER A 19 -10.68 16.29 -32.18
C SER A 19 -10.18 15.93 -33.60
N THR A 20 -8.89 15.67 -33.74
CA THR A 20 -8.28 15.32 -35.04
C THR A 20 -9.00 14.14 -35.71
N ARG A 21 -9.46 13.17 -34.93
CA ARG A 21 -10.25 12.02 -35.43
C ARG A 21 -11.60 12.46 -35.98
N MET A 22 -12.30 13.34 -35.26
CA MET A 22 -13.59 13.88 -35.65
C MET A 22 -13.49 14.67 -36.96
N VAL A 23 -12.44 15.51 -37.08
CA VAL A 23 -12.18 16.29 -38.29
C VAL A 23 -11.96 15.37 -39.48
N LEU A 24 -11.11 14.37 -39.37
CA LEU A 24 -10.77 13.44 -40.48
C LEU A 24 -11.95 12.56 -40.91
N VAL A 25 -12.74 12.06 -39.98
CA VAL A 25 -13.73 11.01 -40.24
C VAL A 25 -15.16 11.52 -40.38
N ALA A 26 -15.47 12.71 -39.86
CA ALA A 26 -16.80 13.29 -39.97
C ALA A 26 -16.84 14.61 -40.77
N TRP A 27 -16.02 15.58 -40.42
CA TRP A 27 -16.07 16.90 -41.05
C TRP A 27 -15.55 16.91 -42.49
N ILE A 28 -14.40 16.27 -42.76
CA ILE A 28 -13.82 16.19 -44.10
C ILE A 28 -14.72 15.39 -45.05
N PRO A 29 -15.22 14.16 -44.70
CA PRO A 29 -16.15 13.44 -45.56
C PRO A 29 -17.45 14.21 -45.79
N CYS A 30 -18.01 14.87 -44.77
CA CYS A 30 -19.19 15.71 -44.93
C CYS A 30 -18.98 16.83 -45.98
N LEU A 31 -17.84 17.54 -45.89
CA LEU A 31 -17.49 18.56 -46.84
C LEU A 31 -17.25 18.01 -48.26
N LEU A 32 -16.59 16.85 -48.37
CA LEU A 32 -16.31 16.17 -49.62
C LEU A 32 -17.59 15.73 -50.35
N ILE A 33 -18.54 15.15 -49.57
CA ILE A 33 -19.86 14.79 -50.07
C ILE A 33 -20.60 16.04 -50.59
N THR A 34 -20.50 17.14 -49.84
CA THR A 34 -21.11 18.44 -50.24
C THR A 34 -20.56 18.92 -51.56
N ILE A 35 -19.22 18.99 -51.70
CA ILE A 35 -18.54 19.44 -52.90
C ILE A 35 -18.98 18.57 -54.10
N LEU A 36 -19.02 17.27 -53.89
CA LEU A 36 -19.42 16.32 -54.94
C LEU A 36 -20.89 16.51 -55.31
N HIS A 37 -21.77 16.74 -54.33
CA HIS A 37 -23.21 16.97 -54.52
C HIS A 37 -23.47 18.26 -55.33
N TYR A 38 -22.76 19.36 -55.03
CA TYR A 38 -22.88 20.60 -55.78
C TYR A 38 -22.27 20.57 -57.22
N ARG A 39 -21.31 19.63 -57.44
CA ARG A 39 -20.67 19.43 -58.76
C ARG A 39 -21.47 18.48 -59.67
N THR A 40 -22.39 17.70 -59.14
CA THR A 40 -23.20 16.74 -59.91
C THR A 40 -24.22 17.50 -60.75
N LEU A 41 -24.28 17.18 -62.05
CA LEU A 41 -25.23 17.81 -62.99
C LEU A 41 -26.66 17.36 -62.63
N VAL A 42 -27.61 18.27 -62.82
CA VAL A 42 -29.05 18.04 -62.51
C VAL A 42 -29.65 16.83 -63.26
N GLU A 43 -29.10 16.48 -64.40
CA GLU A 43 -29.51 15.33 -65.20
C GLU A 43 -29.31 13.97 -64.54
N TYR A 44 -28.40 13.88 -63.52
CA TYR A 44 -28.10 12.66 -62.75
C TYR A 44 -28.86 12.60 -61.42
N ALA A 45 -30.20 12.55 -61.49
CA ALA A 45 -31.02 12.51 -60.27
C ALA A 45 -30.66 11.40 -59.30
N TRP A 46 -30.35 10.17 -59.83
CA TRP A 46 -29.92 9.05 -59.00
C TRP A 46 -28.64 9.33 -58.18
N ALA A 47 -27.71 10.08 -58.74
CA ALA A 47 -26.48 10.43 -58.04
C ALA A 47 -26.71 11.41 -56.91
N HIS A 48 -27.65 12.37 -57.10
CA HIS A 48 -28.08 13.26 -56.01
C HIS A 48 -28.71 12.49 -54.88
N ASP A 49 -29.55 11.47 -55.14
CA ASP A 49 -30.16 10.62 -54.13
C ASP A 49 -29.14 9.79 -53.35
N VAL A 50 -28.13 9.24 -54.01
CA VAL A 50 -27.03 8.51 -53.35
C VAL A 50 -26.23 9.46 -52.47
N LEU A 51 -25.78 10.61 -52.99
CA LEU A 51 -24.96 11.57 -52.26
C LEU A 51 -25.68 12.11 -51.02
N ARG A 52 -26.99 12.37 -51.13
CA ARG A 52 -27.84 12.78 -50.04
C ARG A 52 -27.81 11.74 -48.91
N ARG A 53 -27.97 10.45 -49.20
CA ARG A 53 -27.93 9.37 -48.21
C ARG A 53 -26.51 9.14 -47.62
N LEU A 54 -25.45 9.48 -48.31
CA LEU A 54 -24.10 9.36 -47.78
C LEU A 54 -23.82 10.27 -46.60
N TYR A 55 -24.59 11.36 -46.37
CA TYR A 55 -24.41 12.19 -45.17
C TYR A 55 -24.68 11.47 -43.87
N TYR A 56 -25.46 10.35 -43.88
CA TYR A 56 -25.62 9.54 -42.67
C TYR A 56 -24.31 8.95 -42.14
N LEU A 57 -23.34 8.62 -43.00
CA LEU A 57 -22.10 8.03 -42.57
C LEU A 57 -21.28 8.97 -41.67
N PRO A 58 -20.92 10.19 -42.06
CA PRO A 58 -20.20 11.11 -41.19
C PRO A 58 -21.02 11.50 -39.95
N ILE A 59 -22.37 11.61 -40.06
CA ILE A 59 -23.23 11.92 -38.92
C ILE A 59 -23.19 10.78 -37.87
N LEU A 60 -23.36 9.53 -38.29
CA LEU A 60 -23.28 8.37 -37.41
C LEU A 60 -21.90 8.24 -36.78
N PHE A 61 -20.86 8.45 -37.58
CA PHE A 61 -19.49 8.36 -37.07
C PHE A 61 -19.20 9.46 -36.03
N ALA A 62 -19.73 10.64 -36.25
CA ALA A 62 -19.67 11.74 -35.28
C ALA A 62 -20.43 11.40 -33.99
N ALA A 63 -21.60 10.80 -34.11
CA ALA A 63 -22.40 10.35 -32.97
C ALA A 63 -21.66 9.23 -32.18
N PHE A 64 -21.06 8.26 -32.86
CA PHE A 64 -20.26 7.21 -32.20
C PHE A 64 -19.01 7.74 -31.51
N SER A 65 -18.36 8.75 -32.10
CA SER A 65 -17.12 9.32 -31.57
C SER A 65 -17.35 10.34 -30.45
N GLY A 66 -18.35 11.22 -30.60
CA GLY A 66 -18.62 12.38 -29.75
C GLY A 66 -19.97 12.38 -29.03
N GLY A 67 -20.72 11.28 -29.08
CA GLY A 67 -22.05 11.18 -28.49
C GLY A 67 -23.05 12.13 -29.17
N VAL A 68 -24.06 12.59 -28.41
CA VAL A 68 -25.05 13.55 -28.90
C VAL A 68 -24.40 14.82 -29.45
N ARG A 69 -23.42 15.39 -28.75
CA ARG A 69 -22.76 16.63 -29.16
C ARG A 69 -22.05 16.48 -30.52
N GLY A 70 -21.36 15.36 -30.73
CA GLY A 70 -20.68 15.05 -31.98
C GLY A 70 -21.66 14.86 -33.13
N GLY A 71 -22.67 14.02 -32.94
CA GLY A 71 -23.68 13.72 -33.94
C GLY A 71 -24.44 14.97 -34.37
N VAL A 72 -24.96 15.75 -33.41
CA VAL A 72 -25.74 16.95 -33.65
C VAL A 72 -24.91 18.04 -34.35
N SER A 73 -23.66 18.25 -33.98
CA SER A 73 -22.82 19.25 -34.62
C SER A 73 -22.61 18.96 -36.10
N VAL A 74 -22.37 17.71 -36.47
CA VAL A 74 -22.16 17.32 -37.89
C VAL A 74 -23.50 17.30 -38.65
N SER A 75 -24.61 16.85 -38.04
CA SER A 75 -25.93 16.85 -38.71
C SER A 75 -26.44 18.25 -38.96
N VAL A 76 -26.27 19.19 -38.02
CA VAL A 76 -26.61 20.60 -38.22
C VAL A 76 -25.77 21.23 -39.33
N PHE A 77 -24.46 20.96 -39.32
CA PHE A 77 -23.58 21.42 -40.38
C PHE A 77 -23.96 20.87 -41.75
N ALA A 78 -24.22 19.56 -41.87
CA ALA A 78 -24.72 18.95 -43.10
C ALA A 78 -26.04 19.56 -43.56
N SER A 79 -26.98 19.79 -42.64
CA SER A 79 -28.28 20.42 -42.91
C SER A 79 -28.09 21.83 -43.43
N LEU A 80 -27.23 22.67 -42.82
CA LEU A 80 -26.98 24.05 -43.24
C LEU A 80 -26.36 24.15 -44.64
N ILE A 81 -25.39 23.25 -44.96
CA ILE A 81 -24.73 23.24 -46.26
C ILE A 81 -25.66 22.66 -47.35
N TYR A 82 -26.47 21.67 -47.01
CA TYR A 82 -27.39 21.05 -47.95
C TYR A 82 -28.61 21.95 -48.24
N PHE A 83 -29.08 22.76 -47.29
CA PHE A 83 -30.28 23.60 -47.39
C PHE A 83 -30.29 24.51 -48.61
N PRO A 84 -29.24 25.29 -48.97
CA PRO A 84 -29.24 26.14 -50.16
C PRO A 84 -29.42 25.32 -51.45
N HIS A 85 -28.78 24.18 -51.56
CA HIS A 85 -28.90 23.33 -52.74
C HIS A 85 -30.32 22.73 -52.84
N ALA A 86 -30.93 22.37 -51.71
CA ALA A 86 -32.26 21.77 -51.66
C ALA A 86 -33.39 22.75 -52.01
N PHE A 87 -33.29 24.03 -51.56
CA PHE A 87 -34.40 24.98 -51.59
C PHE A 87 -34.16 26.25 -52.41
N LEU A 88 -32.87 26.62 -52.66
CA LEU A 88 -32.54 27.86 -53.37
C LEU A 88 -32.17 27.65 -54.84
N SER A 89 -31.95 26.42 -55.30
CA SER A 89 -31.71 26.14 -56.71
C SER A 89 -32.95 26.48 -57.56
N LEU A 90 -32.77 27.34 -58.57
CA LEU A 90 -33.78 27.95 -59.40
C LEU A 90 -34.43 27.00 -60.43
N VAL A 91 -34.16 25.70 -60.38
CA VAL A 91 -34.63 24.71 -61.37
C VAL A 91 -35.82 23.94 -60.78
N ALA A 92 -36.96 24.04 -61.49
CA ALA A 92 -38.25 23.29 -61.33
C ALA A 92 -38.64 22.86 -59.91
N ARG A 93 -39.53 23.58 -59.30
CA ARG A 93 -40.12 23.28 -57.97
C ARG A 93 -41.33 22.38 -58.11
N ASP A 94 -41.10 21.09 -57.96
CA ASP A 94 -42.19 20.18 -57.62
C ASP A 94 -42.42 20.26 -56.10
N PRO A 95 -43.63 20.52 -55.59
CA PRO A 95 -43.93 20.54 -54.16
C PRO A 95 -43.61 19.23 -53.45
N GLY A 96 -43.68 18.09 -54.12
CA GLY A 96 -43.29 16.78 -53.58
C GLY A 96 -41.80 16.65 -53.29
N ASP A 97 -40.97 17.22 -54.15
CA ASP A 97 -39.51 17.24 -53.98
C ASP A 97 -39.08 18.09 -52.77
N ALA A 98 -39.75 19.20 -52.50
CA ALA A 98 -39.48 20.04 -51.34
C ALA A 98 -39.81 19.37 -50.01
N LEU A 99 -40.90 18.59 -49.94
CA LEU A 99 -41.26 17.81 -48.76
C LEU A 99 -40.23 16.70 -48.49
N GLU A 100 -39.82 15.96 -49.51
CA GLU A 100 -38.83 14.87 -49.38
C GLU A 100 -37.49 15.40 -48.86
N LYS A 101 -36.98 16.51 -49.41
CA LYS A 101 -35.75 17.14 -48.96
C LYS A 101 -35.83 17.66 -47.52
N GLY A 102 -36.99 18.22 -47.14
CA GLY A 102 -37.23 18.66 -45.76
C GLY A 102 -37.28 17.50 -44.76
N LEU A 103 -37.90 16.37 -45.12
CA LEU A 103 -37.93 15.17 -44.31
C LEU A 103 -36.50 14.57 -44.15
N GLU A 104 -35.67 14.60 -45.17
CA GLU A 104 -34.31 14.14 -45.13
C GLU A 104 -33.47 14.95 -44.13
N ILE A 105 -33.54 16.28 -44.17
CA ILE A 105 -32.87 17.16 -43.20
C ILE A 105 -33.31 16.86 -41.75
N LEU A 106 -34.61 16.66 -41.57
CA LEU A 106 -35.18 16.30 -40.25
C LEU A 106 -34.58 14.95 -39.80
N LEU A 107 -34.53 13.98 -40.71
CA LEU A 107 -34.01 12.62 -40.40
C LEU A 107 -32.53 12.62 -40.04
N TYR A 108 -31.69 13.46 -40.67
CA TYR A 108 -30.27 13.66 -40.28
C TYR A 108 -30.15 14.00 -38.79
N ASN A 109 -30.96 14.95 -38.33
CA ASN A 109 -30.93 15.42 -36.96
C ASN A 109 -31.54 14.40 -35.99
N ILE A 110 -32.62 13.71 -36.34
CA ILE A 110 -33.20 12.64 -35.52
C ILE A 110 -32.19 11.49 -35.34
N VAL A 111 -31.57 11.02 -36.44
CA VAL A 111 -30.59 9.94 -36.39
C VAL A 111 -29.38 10.34 -35.56
N ALA A 112 -28.88 11.56 -35.71
CA ALA A 112 -27.77 12.09 -34.91
C ALA A 112 -28.08 12.09 -33.40
N VAL A 113 -29.29 12.55 -33.02
CA VAL A 113 -29.71 12.59 -31.63
C VAL A 113 -29.89 11.18 -31.06
N VAL A 114 -30.61 10.32 -31.76
CA VAL A 114 -30.91 8.96 -31.29
C VAL A 114 -29.60 8.14 -31.14
N ALA A 115 -28.75 8.13 -32.19
CA ALA A 115 -27.50 7.44 -32.13
C ALA A 115 -26.56 7.98 -31.03
N GLY A 116 -26.52 9.31 -30.89
CA GLY A 116 -25.72 9.96 -29.85
C GLY A 116 -26.21 9.62 -28.44
N LEU A 117 -27.51 9.63 -28.19
CA LEU A 117 -28.12 9.26 -26.90
C LEU A 117 -27.79 7.79 -26.52
N LEU A 118 -27.89 6.89 -27.50
CA LEU A 118 -27.56 5.47 -27.27
C LEU A 118 -26.09 5.29 -26.87
N VAL A 119 -25.19 5.96 -27.58
CA VAL A 119 -23.75 5.90 -27.29
C VAL A 119 -23.43 6.53 -25.92
N ASP A 120 -24.00 7.68 -25.59
CA ASP A 120 -23.78 8.34 -24.31
C ASP A 120 -24.32 7.51 -23.14
N ARG A 121 -25.46 6.83 -23.33
CA ARG A 121 -26.02 5.91 -22.35
C ARG A 121 -25.09 4.70 -22.12
N GLU A 122 -24.63 4.08 -23.19
CA GLU A 122 -23.72 2.92 -23.09
C GLU A 122 -22.40 3.28 -22.39
N ARG A 123 -21.82 4.45 -22.71
CA ARG A 123 -20.60 4.94 -22.04
C ARG A 123 -20.82 5.14 -20.54
N ARG A 124 -21.93 5.77 -20.14
CA ARG A 124 -22.26 5.96 -18.72
C ARG A 124 -22.43 4.64 -17.97
N GLU A 125 -23.07 3.66 -18.58
CA GLU A 125 -23.23 2.34 -17.96
C GLU A 125 -21.88 1.62 -17.82
N ARG A 126 -21.01 1.68 -18.83
CA ARG A 126 -19.63 1.13 -18.75
C ARG A 126 -18.81 1.79 -17.65
N GLU A 127 -18.81 3.13 -17.59
CA GLU A 127 -18.09 3.85 -16.53
C GLU A 127 -18.60 3.50 -15.14
N LYS A 128 -19.92 3.32 -14.99
CA LYS A 128 -20.52 2.89 -13.72
C LYS A 128 -20.08 1.48 -13.34
N GLN A 129 -20.07 0.54 -14.28
CA GLN A 129 -19.61 -0.81 -14.05
C GLN A 129 -18.13 -0.85 -13.65
N GLU A 130 -17.25 -0.10 -14.33
CA GLU A 130 -15.83 0.00 -13.99
C GLU A 130 -15.61 0.57 -12.59
N ARG A 131 -16.37 1.62 -12.22
CA ARG A 131 -16.30 2.20 -10.86
C ARG A 131 -16.75 1.20 -9.79
N LEU A 132 -17.82 0.45 -10.06
CA LEU A 132 -18.29 -0.60 -9.14
C LEU A 132 -17.29 -1.74 -9.01
N ALA A 133 -16.70 -2.19 -10.12
CA ALA A 133 -15.69 -3.23 -10.11
C ALA A 133 -14.44 -2.83 -9.31
N ARG A 134 -13.97 -1.58 -9.45
CA ARG A 134 -12.85 -1.05 -8.65
C ARG A 134 -13.19 -1.03 -7.16
N LYS A 135 -14.35 -0.48 -6.78
CA LYS A 135 -14.80 -0.45 -5.37
C LYS A 135 -14.93 -1.85 -4.77
N LEU A 136 -15.45 -2.79 -5.55
CA LEU A 136 -15.57 -4.19 -5.11
C LEU A 136 -14.18 -4.82 -4.88
N SER A 137 -13.24 -4.60 -5.81
CA SER A 137 -11.86 -5.08 -5.66
C SER A 137 -11.16 -4.50 -4.43
N GLU A 138 -11.32 -3.20 -4.18
CA GLU A 138 -10.79 -2.53 -2.98
C GLU A 138 -11.40 -3.10 -1.69
N ALA A 139 -12.73 -3.29 -1.68
CA ALA A 139 -13.43 -3.86 -0.52
C ALA A 139 -13.02 -5.30 -0.23
N LEU A 140 -12.85 -6.14 -1.28
CA LEU A 140 -12.38 -7.51 -1.13
C LEU A 140 -10.95 -7.58 -0.59
N THR A 141 -10.07 -6.70 -1.07
CA THR A 141 -8.69 -6.63 -0.57
C THR A 141 -8.64 -6.27 0.91
N GLU A 142 -9.45 -5.29 1.32
CA GLU A 142 -9.54 -4.88 2.72
C GLU A 142 -10.18 -5.98 3.59
N GLN A 143 -11.21 -6.66 3.10
CA GLN A 143 -11.81 -7.80 3.80
C GLN A 143 -10.79 -8.92 4.05
N HIS A 144 -10.02 -9.32 3.04
CA HIS A 144 -8.97 -10.34 3.20
C HIS A 144 -7.89 -9.91 4.19
N ARG A 145 -7.54 -8.61 4.21
CA ARG A 145 -6.60 -8.06 5.19
C ARG A 145 -7.12 -8.20 6.61
N ILE A 146 -8.37 -7.80 6.84
CA ILE A 146 -9.03 -7.89 8.15
C ILE A 146 -9.17 -9.36 8.59
N GLU A 147 -9.61 -10.25 7.69
CA GLU A 147 -9.74 -11.69 7.97
C GLU A 147 -8.41 -12.31 8.40
N SER A 148 -7.33 -11.98 7.67
CA SER A 148 -5.98 -12.44 8.00
C SER A 148 -5.53 -11.96 9.39
N GLN A 149 -5.84 -10.70 9.73
CA GLN A 149 -5.55 -10.15 11.06
C GLN A 149 -6.36 -10.84 12.15
N LEU A 150 -7.66 -11.10 11.93
CA LEU A 150 -8.52 -11.81 12.88
C LEU A 150 -8.06 -13.25 13.11
N ILE A 151 -7.67 -13.96 12.05
CA ILE A 151 -7.13 -15.33 12.17
C ILE A 151 -5.83 -15.32 12.98
N ARG A 152 -4.92 -14.37 12.74
CA ARG A 152 -3.69 -14.21 13.52
C ARG A 152 -4.00 -13.89 14.99
N ALA A 153 -4.89 -12.94 15.24
CA ALA A 153 -5.29 -12.56 16.59
C ALA A 153 -5.99 -13.72 17.34
N GLY A 154 -6.88 -14.46 16.67
CA GLY A 154 -7.56 -15.62 17.21
C GLY A 154 -6.60 -16.76 17.58
N ARG A 155 -5.62 -17.07 16.72
CA ARG A 155 -4.57 -18.07 17.02
C ARG A 155 -3.72 -17.66 18.22
N LEU A 156 -3.34 -16.37 18.30
CA LEU A 156 -2.58 -15.82 19.42
C LEU A 156 -3.39 -15.81 20.72
N GLY A 157 -4.69 -15.50 20.66
CA GLY A 157 -5.58 -15.52 21.81
C GLY A 157 -5.76 -16.94 22.37
N ALA A 158 -6.05 -17.93 21.53
CA ALA A 158 -6.19 -19.33 21.92
C ALA A 158 -4.86 -19.89 22.50
N LEU A 159 -3.72 -19.50 21.89
CA LEU A 159 -2.40 -19.87 22.42
C LEU A 159 -2.17 -19.24 23.81
N GLY A 160 -2.58 -17.97 24.00
CA GLY A 160 -2.44 -17.25 25.27
C GLY A 160 -3.21 -17.90 26.44
N GLU A 161 -4.45 -18.34 26.19
CA GLU A 161 -5.28 -19.01 27.21
C GLU A 161 -4.71 -20.37 27.63
N LEU A 162 -4.31 -21.20 26.65
CA LEU A 162 -3.70 -22.51 26.91
C LEU A 162 -2.34 -22.37 27.61
N THR A 163 -1.56 -21.36 27.23
CA THR A 163 -0.17 -21.18 27.69
C THR A 163 -0.11 -20.75 29.16
N ALA A 164 -1.11 -20.03 29.67
CA ALA A 164 -1.13 -19.61 31.08
C ALA A 164 -1.19 -20.81 32.07
N GLY A 165 -1.93 -21.85 31.70
CA GLY A 165 -1.94 -23.11 32.48
C GLY A 165 -0.64 -23.89 32.36
N ILE A 166 -0.16 -24.07 31.14
CA ILE A 166 1.07 -24.80 30.81
C ILE A 166 2.31 -24.15 31.45
N ALA A 167 2.31 -22.84 31.60
CA ALA A 167 3.39 -22.08 32.22
C ALA A 167 3.74 -22.54 33.64
N HIS A 168 2.75 -22.55 34.47
CA HIS A 168 2.91 -23.02 35.86
C HIS A 168 3.29 -24.51 35.91
N GLU A 169 2.73 -25.29 34.99
CA GLU A 169 3.04 -26.73 34.89
C GLU A 169 4.46 -27.04 34.38
N ILE A 170 5.06 -26.18 33.54
CA ILE A 170 6.45 -26.32 33.10
C ILE A 170 7.41 -25.73 34.14
N LYS A 171 7.10 -24.59 34.73
CA LYS A 171 7.94 -23.90 35.72
C LYS A 171 8.16 -24.78 36.97
N ASN A 172 7.17 -25.48 37.41
CA ASN A 172 7.22 -26.35 38.60
C ASN A 172 8.23 -27.49 38.49
N PRO A 173 8.21 -28.36 37.45
CA PRO A 173 9.22 -29.41 37.31
C PRO A 173 10.61 -28.87 37.10
N LEU A 174 10.78 -27.73 36.33
CA LEU A 174 12.07 -27.12 36.15
C LEU A 174 12.68 -26.60 37.48
N HIS A 175 11.87 -25.98 38.35
CA HIS A 175 12.32 -25.63 39.71
C HIS A 175 12.73 -26.80 40.54
N THR A 176 11.94 -27.88 40.48
CA THR A 176 12.26 -29.12 41.20
C THR A 176 13.58 -29.74 40.70
N MET A 177 13.75 -29.83 39.37
CA MET A 177 14.99 -30.33 38.75
C MET A 177 16.17 -29.47 39.14
N LYS A 178 16.05 -28.15 39.13
CA LYS A 178 17.11 -27.22 39.54
C LYS A 178 17.47 -27.39 40.98
N GLY A 179 16.52 -27.41 41.88
CA GLY A 179 16.74 -27.59 43.31
C GLY A 179 17.41 -28.95 43.66
N THR A 180 16.97 -30.04 42.98
CA THR A 180 17.61 -31.34 43.17
C THR A 180 19.05 -31.39 42.61
N ALA A 181 19.29 -30.74 41.46
CA ALA A 181 20.65 -30.63 40.88
C ALA A 181 21.56 -29.77 41.75
N GLU A 182 21.06 -28.72 42.41
CA GLU A 182 21.82 -27.89 43.36
C GLU A 182 22.23 -28.69 44.57
N ILE A 183 21.30 -29.45 45.16
CA ILE A 183 21.58 -30.33 46.32
C ILE A 183 22.63 -31.38 45.96
N LEU A 184 22.48 -32.03 44.80
CA LEU A 184 23.47 -33.01 44.32
C LEU A 184 24.83 -32.39 44.08
N ARG A 185 24.91 -31.23 43.48
CA ARG A 185 26.15 -30.50 43.23
C ARG A 185 26.87 -30.15 44.51
N ASP A 186 26.13 -29.73 45.53
CA ASP A 186 26.74 -29.38 46.85
C ASP A 186 27.21 -30.61 47.64
N ALA A 187 26.65 -31.78 47.34
CA ALA A 187 27.10 -33.06 47.92
C ALA A 187 28.32 -33.66 47.22
N VAL A 188 28.73 -33.19 46.04
CA VAL A 188 29.85 -33.68 45.24
C VAL A 188 31.05 -32.80 45.48
N ALA A 189 32.23 -33.41 45.66
CA ALA A 189 33.50 -32.71 45.88
C ALA A 189 33.83 -31.77 44.71
N PRO A 190 34.41 -30.57 44.96
CA PRO A 190 34.67 -29.58 43.92
C PRO A 190 35.50 -30.07 42.73
N GLU A 191 36.37 -31.02 42.96
CA GLU A 191 37.31 -31.58 41.97
C GLU A 191 36.81 -32.84 41.28
N ALA A 192 35.62 -33.35 41.68
CA ALA A 192 35.03 -34.56 41.10
C ALA A 192 34.54 -34.33 39.67
N PRO A 193 34.77 -35.26 38.72
CA PRO A 193 34.31 -35.12 37.33
C PRO A 193 32.79 -34.98 37.22
N GLU A 194 32.07 -35.57 38.16
CA GLU A 194 30.59 -35.52 38.24
C GLU A 194 30.07 -34.10 38.47
N ARG A 195 30.84 -33.25 39.13
CA ARG A 195 30.48 -31.86 39.38
C ARG A 195 30.29 -31.08 38.07
N ARG A 196 31.17 -31.29 37.10
CA ARG A 196 31.11 -30.69 35.78
C ARG A 196 29.82 -31.12 35.02
N MET A 197 29.42 -32.38 35.18
CA MET A 197 28.18 -32.88 34.59
C MET A 197 26.96 -32.22 35.23
N LEU A 198 26.96 -32.00 36.55
CA LEU A 198 25.89 -31.31 37.25
C LEU A 198 25.82 -29.83 36.86
N ASP A 199 26.96 -29.15 36.71
CA ASP A 199 26.99 -27.75 36.23
C ASP A 199 26.42 -27.65 34.83
N LEU A 200 26.78 -28.51 33.88
CA LEU A 200 26.17 -28.57 32.53
C LEU A 200 24.67 -28.86 32.59
N HIS A 201 24.25 -29.74 33.50
CA HIS A 201 22.80 -30.04 33.66
C HIS A 201 22.02 -28.83 34.19
N MET A 202 22.60 -28.09 35.12
CA MET A 202 22.01 -26.86 35.64
C MET A 202 21.93 -25.77 34.57
N GLU A 203 22.97 -25.59 33.75
CA GLU A 203 22.95 -24.67 32.60
C GLU A 203 21.83 -25.02 31.63
N GLU A 204 21.59 -26.31 31.37
CA GLU A 204 20.52 -26.75 30.48
C GLU A 204 19.13 -26.51 31.08
N ILE A 205 18.94 -26.73 32.39
CA ILE A 205 17.70 -26.41 33.10
C ILE A 205 17.42 -24.91 33.04
N ASP A 206 18.44 -24.06 33.25
CA ASP A 206 18.27 -22.60 33.14
C ASP A 206 17.95 -22.17 31.71
N ARG A 207 18.55 -22.82 30.70
CA ARG A 207 18.19 -22.59 29.28
C ARG A 207 16.75 -22.94 28.97
N LEU A 208 16.24 -24.08 29.48
CA LEU A 208 14.86 -24.51 29.33
C LEU A 208 13.91 -23.53 30.04
N ALA A 209 14.25 -23.11 31.26
CA ALA A 209 13.46 -22.15 32.02
C ALA A 209 13.35 -20.80 31.29
N GLN A 210 14.45 -20.29 30.72
CA GLN A 210 14.44 -19.07 29.92
C GLN A 210 13.61 -19.22 28.64
N THR A 211 13.68 -20.38 27.99
CA THR A 211 12.89 -20.68 26.78
C THR A 211 11.39 -20.70 27.10
N ALA A 212 11.01 -21.38 28.20
CA ALA A 212 9.65 -21.40 28.69
C ALA A 212 9.15 -19.97 29.03
N GLU A 213 9.95 -19.16 29.72
CA GLU A 213 9.59 -17.77 30.06
C GLU A 213 9.37 -16.90 28.82
N ARG A 214 10.22 -17.02 27.79
CA ARG A 214 10.02 -16.32 26.50
C ARG A 214 8.73 -16.74 25.81
N PHE A 215 8.42 -18.03 25.82
CA PHE A 215 7.16 -18.57 25.28
C PHE A 215 5.93 -18.00 26.00
N LEU A 216 6.00 -17.90 27.34
CA LEU A 216 4.97 -17.34 28.18
C LEU A 216 4.73 -15.86 27.97
N THR A 217 5.82 -15.08 27.91
CA THR A 217 5.76 -13.65 27.62
C THR A 217 5.17 -13.40 26.22
N PHE A 218 5.48 -14.28 25.28
CA PHE A 218 4.85 -14.24 23.94
C PHE A 218 3.36 -14.54 24.01
N ALA A 219 2.92 -15.54 24.77
CA ALA A 219 1.52 -15.95 24.80
C ALA A 219 0.61 -15.02 25.63
N ARG A 220 1.12 -14.45 26.73
CA ARG A 220 0.40 -13.52 27.61
C ARG A 220 1.23 -12.31 27.94
N PRO A 221 1.20 -11.26 27.09
CA PRO A 221 1.89 -10.01 27.40
C PRO A 221 1.29 -9.37 28.66
N ALA A 222 2.15 -8.79 29.49
CA ALA A 222 1.70 -7.95 30.58
C ALA A 222 0.90 -6.73 30.05
N PRO A 223 -0.10 -6.24 30.80
CA PRO A 223 -0.75 -4.98 30.48
C PRO A 223 0.31 -3.87 30.34
N SER A 224 0.24 -3.09 29.27
CA SER A 224 1.18 -1.99 29.02
C SER A 224 0.85 -0.80 29.92
N ASP A 225 1.83 -0.33 30.70
CA ASP A 225 1.74 0.90 31.51
C ASP A 225 2.38 2.05 30.71
N ARG A 226 1.60 2.64 29.81
CA ARG A 226 2.08 3.71 28.94
C ARG A 226 2.16 5.04 29.70
N ARG A 227 3.34 5.64 29.71
CA ARG A 227 3.63 6.94 30.31
C ARG A 227 4.38 7.84 29.32
N PRO A 228 4.37 9.18 29.54
CA PRO A 228 5.24 10.06 28.77
C PRO A 228 6.70 9.63 28.89
N LEU A 229 7.38 9.40 27.76
CA LEU A 229 8.69 8.79 27.70
C LEU A 229 9.57 9.47 26.64
N ASP A 230 10.85 9.69 27.01
CA ASP A 230 11.90 10.06 26.06
C ASP A 230 12.58 8.78 25.54
N LEU A 231 12.50 8.51 24.24
CA LEU A 231 13.10 7.33 23.64
C LEU A 231 14.64 7.28 23.75
N ARG A 232 15.29 8.42 23.96
CA ARG A 232 16.74 8.48 24.19
C ARG A 232 17.13 7.77 25.48
N GLU A 233 16.30 7.86 26.52
CA GLU A 233 16.53 7.16 27.79
C GLU A 233 16.48 5.64 27.60
N VAL A 234 15.50 5.14 26.83
CA VAL A 234 15.36 3.73 26.52
C VAL A 234 16.54 3.24 25.69
N VAL A 235 16.93 3.98 24.65
CA VAL A 235 18.08 3.67 23.80
C VAL A 235 19.37 3.61 24.61
N ASN A 236 19.63 4.58 25.48
CA ASN A 236 20.83 4.58 26.33
C ASN A 236 20.85 3.38 27.28
N ARG A 237 19.71 3.01 27.87
CA ARG A 237 19.56 1.81 28.69
C ARG A 237 19.91 0.55 27.90
N VAL A 238 19.34 0.39 26.70
CA VAL A 238 19.60 -0.78 25.83
C VAL A 238 21.05 -0.82 25.39
N ALA A 239 21.62 0.30 24.96
CA ALA A 239 23.03 0.36 24.54
C ALA A 239 23.99 -0.05 25.68
N SER A 240 23.68 0.34 26.92
CA SER A 240 24.42 -0.09 28.11
C SER A 240 24.30 -1.60 28.36
N LEU A 241 23.07 -2.13 28.30
CA LEU A 241 22.82 -3.56 28.54
C LEU A 241 23.50 -4.45 27.49
N VAL A 242 23.40 -4.10 26.21
CA VAL A 242 23.97 -4.90 25.12
C VAL A 242 25.48 -4.72 25.00
N GLY A 243 26.02 -3.58 25.48
CA GLY A 243 27.43 -3.20 25.28
C GLY A 243 28.44 -4.19 25.82
N THR A 244 28.15 -4.91 26.91
CA THR A 244 29.05 -5.93 27.47
C THR A 244 29.09 -7.16 26.58
N GLN A 245 27.94 -7.63 26.08
CA GLN A 245 27.88 -8.78 25.18
C GLN A 245 28.46 -8.44 23.81
N ALA A 246 28.14 -7.25 23.27
CA ALA A 246 28.68 -6.76 22.01
C ALA A 246 30.22 -6.76 22.01
N ARG A 247 30.84 -6.22 23.09
CA ARG A 247 32.30 -6.22 23.22
C ARG A 247 32.92 -7.63 23.24
N ARG A 248 32.25 -8.60 23.83
CA ARG A 248 32.73 -10.01 23.82
C ARG A 248 32.77 -10.59 22.41
N GLU A 249 31.82 -10.15 21.56
CA GLU A 249 31.75 -10.59 20.17
C GLU A 249 32.55 -9.69 19.20
N GLY A 250 33.29 -8.70 19.69
CA GLY A 250 34.06 -7.76 18.86
C GLY A 250 33.20 -6.68 18.19
N VAL A 251 31.98 -6.48 18.68
CA VAL A 251 31.03 -5.49 18.12
C VAL A 251 31.10 -4.18 18.89
N LYS A 252 31.30 -3.07 18.18
CA LYS A 252 31.26 -1.71 18.73
C LYS A 252 29.81 -1.21 18.80
N THR A 253 29.42 -0.70 19.98
CA THR A 253 28.11 -0.06 20.15
C THR A 253 28.26 1.45 20.06
N VAL A 254 27.46 2.12 19.22
CA VAL A 254 27.47 3.56 18.99
C VAL A 254 26.05 4.10 19.17
N VAL A 255 25.90 5.22 19.87
CA VAL A 255 24.64 5.97 19.93
C VAL A 255 24.86 7.28 19.19
N ASP A 256 24.26 7.40 18.01
CA ASP A 256 24.41 8.56 17.14
C ASP A 256 23.46 9.68 17.57
N ARG A 257 23.96 10.91 17.59
CA ARG A 257 23.10 12.08 17.65
C ARG A 257 22.69 12.44 16.23
N VAL A 258 21.39 12.38 15.96
CA VAL A 258 20.87 12.81 14.66
C VAL A 258 20.54 14.30 14.71
N ASP A 259 21.05 15.05 13.73
CA ASP A 259 20.75 16.46 13.51
C ASP A 259 19.32 16.60 12.95
N GLY A 260 18.35 16.82 13.82
CA GLY A 260 16.93 16.91 13.41
C GLY A 260 16.04 17.57 14.45
N GLY A 261 16.64 18.12 15.50
CA GLY A 261 15.93 18.66 16.66
C GLY A 261 15.73 17.62 17.77
N GLU A 262 15.16 18.07 18.88
CA GLU A 262 14.83 17.15 19.97
C GLU A 262 13.67 16.25 19.57
N PRO A 263 13.81 14.90 19.66
CA PRO A 263 12.71 14.00 19.39
C PRO A 263 11.60 14.23 20.42
N PRO A 264 10.35 14.29 19.98
CA PRO A 264 9.23 14.54 20.86
C PRO A 264 9.01 13.36 21.82
N THR A 265 8.48 13.69 23.02
CA THR A 265 8.02 12.71 24.01
C THR A 265 6.88 11.88 23.43
N VAL A 266 6.90 10.58 23.69
CA VAL A 266 5.86 9.63 23.26
C VAL A 266 5.18 8.98 24.45
N MET A 267 3.98 8.42 24.25
CA MET A 267 3.30 7.60 25.25
C MET A 267 3.75 6.15 25.09
N GLY A 268 4.49 5.61 26.05
CA GLY A 268 5.04 4.26 25.97
C GLY A 268 5.36 3.62 27.31
N ASP A 269 5.49 2.31 27.29
CA ASP A 269 5.97 1.49 28.42
C ASP A 269 7.47 1.28 28.24
N ALA A 270 8.25 1.88 29.15
CA ALA A 270 9.71 1.88 29.06
C ALA A 270 10.32 0.46 29.10
N ASP A 271 9.73 -0.46 29.87
CA ASP A 271 10.23 -1.82 30.00
C ASP A 271 9.93 -2.67 28.77
N GLN A 272 8.70 -2.55 28.22
CA GLN A 272 8.35 -3.22 26.96
C GLN A 272 9.18 -2.70 25.79
N LEU A 273 9.35 -1.39 25.65
CA LEU A 273 10.18 -0.80 24.61
C LEU A 273 11.67 -1.15 24.78
N THR A 274 12.16 -1.23 26.02
CA THR A 274 13.52 -1.75 26.31
C THR A 274 13.65 -3.19 25.85
N GLN A 275 12.66 -4.04 26.12
CA GLN A 275 12.65 -5.45 25.69
C GLN A 275 12.65 -5.57 24.17
N LEU A 276 11.84 -4.76 23.46
CA LEU A 276 11.79 -4.73 21.99
C LEU A 276 13.16 -4.37 21.41
N LEU A 277 13.72 -3.25 21.84
CA LEU A 277 15.00 -2.77 21.31
C LEU A 277 16.15 -3.71 21.68
N LEU A 278 16.13 -4.31 22.87
CA LEU A 278 17.14 -5.29 23.31
C LEU A 278 17.09 -6.56 22.45
N ASN A 279 15.89 -7.07 22.13
CA ASN A 279 15.74 -8.23 21.26
C ASN A 279 16.32 -7.97 19.87
N ILE A 280 16.06 -6.80 19.28
CA ILE A 280 16.61 -6.42 17.98
C ILE A 280 18.14 -6.26 18.09
N ALA A 281 18.63 -5.58 19.11
CA ALA A 281 20.06 -5.35 19.32
C ALA A 281 20.84 -6.65 19.47
N LEU A 282 20.33 -7.58 20.29
CA LEU A 282 20.95 -8.91 20.46
C LEU A 282 20.94 -9.72 19.17
N ASN A 283 19.87 -9.64 18.37
CA ASN A 283 19.84 -10.25 17.05
C ASN A 283 20.91 -9.67 16.13
N GLY A 284 21.12 -8.34 16.15
CA GLY A 284 22.17 -7.66 15.40
C GLY A 284 23.58 -8.11 15.85
N VAL A 285 23.85 -8.16 17.15
CA VAL A 285 25.13 -8.65 17.69
C VAL A 285 25.40 -10.09 17.26
N GLN A 286 24.40 -10.97 17.41
CA GLN A 286 24.51 -12.37 16.99
C GLN A 286 24.75 -12.54 15.48
N ALA A 287 24.16 -11.69 14.65
CA ALA A 287 24.37 -11.72 13.20
C ALA A 287 25.81 -11.32 12.80
N MET A 288 26.50 -10.60 13.68
CA MET A 288 27.90 -10.17 13.50
C MET A 288 28.90 -11.07 14.23
N ALA A 289 28.45 -12.00 15.08
CA ALA A 289 29.29 -12.90 15.84
C ALA A 289 30.25 -13.70 14.94
N GLY A 290 31.49 -13.87 15.38
CA GLY A 290 32.52 -14.60 14.64
C GLY A 290 33.19 -13.82 13.48
N ARG A 291 32.77 -12.60 13.18
CA ARG A 291 33.39 -11.75 12.14
C ARG A 291 34.62 -10.96 12.65
N GLY A 292 34.83 -10.93 13.96
CA GLY A 292 35.96 -10.23 14.60
C GLY A 292 35.80 -8.70 14.67
N SER A 293 34.88 -8.12 13.91
CA SER A 293 34.53 -6.68 13.95
C SER A 293 33.11 -6.45 13.48
N GLY A 294 32.44 -5.50 14.08
CA GLY A 294 31.11 -5.10 13.70
C GLY A 294 30.68 -3.81 14.42
N THR A 295 29.67 -3.13 13.90
CA THR A 295 29.12 -1.94 14.51
C THR A 295 27.60 -2.08 14.67
N LEU A 296 27.13 -1.85 15.89
CA LEU A 296 25.72 -1.70 16.22
C LEU A 296 25.47 -0.23 16.55
N SER A 297 24.72 0.48 15.72
CA SER A 297 24.40 1.87 15.96
C SER A 297 22.92 2.10 16.26
N PHE A 298 22.66 3.05 17.13
CA PHE A 298 21.34 3.50 17.55
C PHE A 298 21.19 4.98 17.22
N SER A 299 20.06 5.38 16.67
CA SER A 299 19.74 6.78 16.44
C SER A 299 18.28 7.07 16.79
N VAL A 300 18.01 8.24 17.37
CA VAL A 300 16.66 8.69 17.71
C VAL A 300 16.41 10.00 17.00
N PHE A 301 15.32 10.10 16.23
CA PHE A 301 15.00 11.25 15.39
C PHE A 301 13.49 11.45 15.21
N PRO A 302 13.03 12.69 15.02
CA PRO A 302 11.65 12.96 14.64
C PRO A 302 11.43 12.67 13.15
N GLU A 303 10.26 12.14 12.79
CA GLU A 303 9.84 11.92 11.40
C GLU A 303 8.38 12.35 11.22
N ARG A 304 8.05 12.88 10.05
CA ARG A 304 6.67 13.24 9.70
C ARG A 304 6.21 12.39 8.52
N GLN A 305 5.22 11.52 8.74
CA GLN A 305 4.69 10.63 7.73
C GLN A 305 3.16 10.73 7.67
N GLY A 306 2.58 10.95 6.48
CA GLY A 306 1.13 11.05 6.30
C GLY A 306 0.45 12.16 7.11
N GLY A 307 1.18 13.26 7.44
CA GLY A 307 0.68 14.37 8.26
C GLY A 307 0.71 14.12 9.77
N LYS A 308 1.16 12.95 10.22
CA LYS A 308 1.39 12.62 11.64
C LYS A 308 2.86 12.74 11.99
N GLU A 309 3.14 13.14 13.24
CA GLU A 309 4.49 13.20 13.78
C GLU A 309 4.82 11.92 14.55
N TYR A 310 6.03 11.41 14.33
CA TYR A 310 6.57 10.24 14.99
C TYR A 310 7.90 10.55 15.63
N SER A 311 8.18 9.90 16.76
CA SER A 311 9.52 9.78 17.31
C SER A 311 10.06 8.42 16.94
N CYS A 312 11.16 8.37 16.20
CA CYS A 312 11.70 7.16 15.59
C CYS A 312 12.99 6.71 16.27
N VAL A 313 13.15 5.41 16.43
CA VAL A 313 14.41 4.77 16.81
C VAL A 313 14.87 3.90 15.64
N ALA A 314 16.05 4.17 15.07
CA ALA A 314 16.68 3.27 14.12
C ALA A 314 17.83 2.51 14.81
N LEU A 315 17.84 1.21 14.61
CA LEU A 315 18.88 0.27 15.01
C LEU A 315 19.54 -0.29 13.75
N ARG A 316 20.83 -0.05 13.57
CA ARG A 316 21.61 -0.55 12.42
C ARG A 316 22.71 -1.49 12.88
N ASN A 317 22.88 -2.57 12.16
CA ASN A 317 24.02 -3.44 12.29
C ASN A 317 24.67 -3.67 10.91
N ASP A 318 25.98 -3.74 10.84
CA ASP A 318 26.76 -4.00 9.62
C ASP A 318 26.97 -5.51 9.33
N GLY A 319 26.08 -6.32 9.86
CA GLY A 319 26.01 -7.76 9.60
C GLY A 319 25.54 -8.10 8.19
N PRO A 320 25.35 -9.40 7.88
CA PRO A 320 24.85 -9.84 6.59
C PRO A 320 23.43 -9.35 6.35
N ALA A 321 23.12 -9.04 5.09
CA ALA A 321 21.77 -8.69 4.66
C ALA A 321 20.81 -9.87 4.86
N ILE A 322 19.55 -9.57 5.13
CA ILE A 322 18.46 -10.55 5.19
C ILE A 322 18.00 -10.82 3.75
N PRO A 323 17.88 -12.08 3.29
CA PRO A 323 17.31 -12.38 1.98
C PRO A 323 15.92 -11.75 1.80
N GLU A 324 15.64 -11.17 0.64
CA GLU A 324 14.42 -10.41 0.39
C GLU A 324 13.14 -11.25 0.60
N ASP A 325 13.19 -12.52 0.22
CA ASP A 325 12.09 -13.50 0.43
C ASP A 325 11.79 -13.79 1.90
N ARG A 326 12.68 -13.36 2.82
CA ARG A 326 12.56 -13.57 4.26
C ARG A 326 12.17 -12.33 5.05
N LEU A 327 12.34 -11.12 4.49
CA LEU A 327 12.08 -9.85 5.18
C LEU A 327 10.68 -9.75 5.79
N GLU A 328 9.65 -10.26 5.10
CA GLU A 328 8.29 -10.28 5.64
C GLU A 328 8.07 -11.38 6.69
N ARG A 329 8.83 -12.47 6.60
CA ARG A 329 8.66 -13.65 7.44
C ARG A 329 9.43 -13.61 8.76
N ILE A 330 10.42 -12.72 8.90
CA ILE A 330 11.24 -12.66 10.14
C ILE A 330 10.43 -12.29 11.38
N PHE A 331 9.25 -11.70 11.22
CA PHE A 331 8.32 -11.38 12.29
C PHE A 331 7.31 -12.51 12.59
N ASP A 332 7.29 -13.57 11.77
CA ASP A 332 6.41 -14.72 12.01
C ASP A 332 6.85 -15.47 13.26
N PRO A 333 5.93 -15.88 14.14
CA PRO A 333 6.26 -16.67 15.31
C PRO A 333 6.95 -17.99 14.91
N PHE A 334 7.97 -18.39 15.69
CA PHE A 334 8.78 -19.59 15.47
C PHE A 334 9.67 -19.58 14.24
N TYR A 335 9.66 -18.50 13.46
CA TYR A 335 10.58 -18.38 12.33
C TYR A 335 12.00 -18.09 12.83
N THR A 336 12.93 -18.97 12.52
CA THR A 336 14.35 -18.82 12.86
C THR A 336 15.23 -19.49 11.81
N THR A 337 16.39 -18.91 11.58
CA THR A 337 17.48 -19.47 10.77
C THR A 337 18.67 -19.91 11.64
N LYS A 338 18.53 -19.80 12.96
CA LYS A 338 19.60 -20.08 13.92
C LYS A 338 19.40 -21.45 14.57
N ASP A 339 20.45 -22.24 14.69
CA ASP A 339 20.44 -23.47 15.45
C ASP A 339 20.18 -23.16 16.94
N GLY A 340 19.11 -23.74 17.50
CA GLY A 340 18.70 -23.50 18.89
C GLY A 340 17.97 -22.17 19.15
N GLY A 341 17.65 -21.39 18.11
CA GLY A 341 16.83 -20.20 18.23
C GLY A 341 15.33 -20.54 18.39
N THR A 342 14.63 -19.84 19.29
CA THR A 342 13.19 -20.06 19.51
C THR A 342 12.29 -19.45 18.44
N GLY A 343 12.81 -18.50 17.62
CA GLY A 343 12.05 -17.76 16.63
C GLY A 343 10.97 -16.81 17.20
N LEU A 344 11.00 -16.55 18.52
CA LEU A 344 9.99 -15.72 19.19
C LEU A 344 10.42 -14.25 19.37
N GLY A 345 11.70 -13.94 19.27
CA GLY A 345 12.22 -12.60 19.60
C GLY A 345 11.63 -11.49 18.76
N LEU A 346 11.63 -11.62 17.44
CA LEU A 346 11.10 -10.60 16.53
C LEU A 346 9.56 -10.55 16.49
N SER A 347 8.90 -11.68 16.70
CA SER A 347 7.43 -11.69 16.85
C SER A 347 6.97 -11.00 18.14
N ILE A 348 7.73 -11.08 19.23
CA ILE A 348 7.51 -10.29 20.44
C ILE A 348 7.72 -8.80 20.15
N CYS A 349 8.74 -8.43 19.34
CA CYS A 349 8.95 -7.05 18.94
C CYS A 349 7.75 -6.48 18.15
N SER A 350 7.24 -7.20 17.15
CA SER A 350 6.05 -6.81 16.40
C SER A 350 4.85 -6.57 17.32
N ARG A 351 4.62 -7.46 18.27
CA ARG A 351 3.52 -7.36 19.22
C ARG A 351 3.64 -6.17 20.17
N ILE A 352 4.84 -5.90 20.69
CA ILE A 352 5.08 -4.72 21.51
C ILE A 352 4.86 -3.44 20.69
N ALA A 353 5.29 -3.41 19.42
CA ALA A 353 5.03 -2.30 18.52
C ALA A 353 3.52 -2.09 18.32
N ASP A 354 2.76 -3.15 18.03
CA ASP A 354 1.30 -3.10 17.89
C ASP A 354 0.62 -2.58 19.16
N GLN A 355 1.07 -3.00 20.37
CA GLN A 355 0.56 -2.51 21.64
C GLN A 355 0.83 -1.02 21.89
N HIS A 356 1.81 -0.44 21.20
CA HIS A 356 2.16 0.98 21.28
C HIS A 356 1.66 1.79 20.10
N ASP A 357 0.83 1.22 19.22
CA ASP A 357 0.40 1.84 17.96
C ASP A 357 1.58 2.29 17.09
N ALA A 358 2.74 1.64 17.28
CA ALA A 358 3.99 1.96 16.62
C ALA A 358 4.16 1.17 15.32
N LEU A 359 4.91 1.75 14.38
CA LEU A 359 5.30 1.08 13.16
C LEU A 359 6.69 0.48 13.33
N LEU A 360 6.81 -0.84 13.14
CA LEU A 360 8.09 -1.54 13.13
C LEU A 360 8.39 -1.98 11.70
N SER A 361 9.53 -1.55 11.18
CA SER A 361 9.98 -1.89 9.83
C SER A 361 11.43 -2.37 9.82
N VAL A 362 11.79 -3.08 8.75
CA VAL A 362 13.15 -3.57 8.52
C VAL A 362 13.52 -3.36 7.06
N ARG A 363 14.78 -3.02 6.83
CA ARG A 363 15.34 -2.93 5.47
C ARG A 363 16.81 -3.34 5.45
N ASN A 364 17.24 -3.86 4.33
CA ASN A 364 18.65 -4.00 4.03
C ASN A 364 19.24 -2.64 3.63
N LEU A 365 20.42 -2.34 4.11
CA LEU A 365 21.14 -1.13 3.69
C LEU A 365 21.82 -1.36 2.33
N PRO A 366 21.95 -0.31 1.50
CA PRO A 366 22.61 -0.41 0.20
C PRO A 366 24.05 -0.95 0.31
N GLU A 367 24.57 -1.53 -0.78
CA GLU A 367 25.95 -2.00 -0.93
C GLU A 367 26.40 -3.03 0.12
N GLY A 368 25.47 -3.80 0.67
CA GLY A 368 25.82 -4.79 1.72
C GLY A 368 26.14 -4.17 3.08
N GLY A 369 25.76 -2.90 3.29
CA GLY A 369 26.02 -2.12 4.51
C GLY A 369 25.26 -2.58 5.76
N GLY A 370 24.60 -3.75 5.72
CA GLY A 370 23.94 -4.34 6.88
C GLY A 370 22.42 -4.24 6.87
N VAL A 371 21.81 -4.25 8.05
CA VAL A 371 20.36 -4.24 8.25
C VAL A 371 19.97 -3.10 9.18
N GLU A 372 18.89 -2.43 8.87
CA GLU A 372 18.27 -1.39 9.70
C GLU A 372 16.86 -1.79 10.11
N PHE A 373 16.60 -1.74 11.41
CA PHE A 373 15.27 -1.80 11.99
C PHE A 373 14.85 -0.41 12.42
N THR A 374 13.66 0.00 12.08
CA THR A 374 13.09 1.30 12.50
C THR A 374 11.80 1.08 13.26
N LEU A 375 11.73 1.65 14.47
CA LEU A 375 10.54 1.72 15.31
C LEU A 375 10.05 3.17 15.32
N ALA A 376 8.85 3.45 14.84
CA ALA A 376 8.24 4.77 14.81
C ALA A 376 7.03 4.82 15.75
N LEU A 377 7.14 5.55 16.86
CA LEU A 377 6.06 5.77 17.81
C LEU A 377 5.33 7.07 17.48
N PRO A 378 3.98 7.06 17.44
CA PRO A 378 3.22 8.27 17.21
C PRO A 378 3.40 9.25 18.38
N VAL A 379 3.62 10.52 18.04
CA VAL A 379 3.63 11.60 19.04
C VAL A 379 2.19 11.85 19.45
N GLY A 380 1.86 11.54 20.70
CA GLY A 380 0.55 11.81 21.26
C GLY A 380 0.29 13.33 21.24
N ARG A 381 -0.85 13.79 20.69
CA ARG A 381 -1.35 15.10 21.04
C ARG A 381 -1.65 15.06 22.54
N HIS A 382 -0.95 15.86 23.32
CA HIS A 382 -1.46 16.27 24.62
C HIS A 382 -2.72 17.11 24.31
N ASP A 383 -3.90 16.49 24.36
CA ASP A 383 -5.12 17.24 24.60
C ASP A 383 -5.00 17.72 26.05
N ALA A 384 -4.62 19.01 26.16
CA ALA A 384 -4.54 19.74 27.42
C ALA A 384 -5.94 20.14 27.90
#